data_0abadc7472addcb1a705c0d916337d22
#
_entry.id   0abadc7472addcb1a705c0d916337d22
#
_cell.length_a   1.000
_cell.length_b   1.000
_cell.length_c   1.000
_cell.angle_alpha   90.00
_cell.angle_beta   90.00
_cell.angle_gamma   90.00
#
_symmetry.space_group_name_H-M   'P 1'
#
loop_
_entity.id
_entity.type
_entity.pdbx_description
1 polymer ?
#
loop_
_entity_poly.entity_id
_entity_poly.type
_entity_poly.pdbx_seq_one_letter_code
_entity_poly.pdbx_strand_id
1 'polypeptide(L)'
;MAGQSVESPTEGGAVPQVKKAGIREAILASAFAAFSRKGYSATTMTEIAREAGTTVANLYVYFDSKLIILYEIYQPWLTRQLHALRTEVMLLSNPRSKIRRIISGIWADIPAADHAFANSLIDALATAPADLRKPVNLLQPVEAFVTQLLLDSLPRERASVVHGDLLSHLIWMAFDGFVINHRIGDDRDIDQISAMMADLLLGEQEPEAH
;
A
#
# COMPACT_ATOMS: atom_id res chain seq x y z
N MET A 1 32.87 32.34 -55.25
CA MET A 1 31.97 31.22 -55.20
C MET A 1 32.12 30.56 -53.82
N ALA A 2 31.22 30.89 -52.91
CA ALA A 2 31.26 30.40 -51.52
C ALA A 2 30.38 29.15 -51.44
N GLY A 3 30.98 28.02 -51.06
CA GLY A 3 30.25 26.79 -50.72
C GLY A 3 29.72 26.85 -49.31
N GLN A 4 28.41 26.86 -49.16
CA GLN A 4 27.74 26.72 -47.86
C GLN A 4 27.69 25.24 -47.48
N SER A 5 28.35 24.89 -46.39
CA SER A 5 28.22 23.62 -45.72
C SER A 5 26.91 23.63 -44.88
N VAL A 6 25.97 22.76 -45.21
CA VAL A 6 24.77 22.56 -44.45
C VAL A 6 25.09 21.59 -43.31
N GLU A 7 25.13 22.10 -42.08
CA GLU A 7 25.17 21.26 -40.86
C GLU A 7 23.79 20.66 -40.60
N SER A 8 23.73 19.36 -40.54
CA SER A 8 22.53 18.59 -40.12
C SER A 8 22.40 18.66 -38.60
N PRO A 9 21.19 18.81 -38.05
CA PRO A 9 20.99 18.80 -36.58
C PRO A 9 21.14 17.39 -36.03
N THR A 10 21.97 17.26 -35.01
CA THR A 10 22.20 16.07 -34.22
C THR A 10 20.94 15.72 -33.41
N GLU A 11 20.21 14.67 -33.84
CA GLU A 11 19.25 13.96 -33.01
C GLU A 11 20.00 13.15 -31.94
N GLY A 12 20.04 13.62 -30.70
CA GLY A 12 20.86 12.98 -29.66
C GLY A 12 20.37 13.14 -28.21
N GLY A 13 19.04 13.17 -27.94
CA GLY A 13 18.58 13.40 -26.56
C GLY A 13 17.55 12.44 -25.97
N ALA A 14 16.81 11.72 -26.76
CA ALA A 14 15.65 10.95 -26.26
C ALA A 14 15.94 9.47 -25.87
N VAL A 15 16.90 8.84 -26.53
CA VAL A 15 17.19 7.40 -26.36
C VAL A 15 17.76 7.03 -24.97
N PRO A 16 18.64 7.81 -24.31
CA PRO A 16 19.17 7.45 -23.00
C PRO A 16 18.13 7.50 -21.87
N GLN A 17 17.17 8.42 -21.94
CA GLN A 17 16.17 8.62 -20.88
C GLN A 17 15.08 7.55 -20.90
N VAL A 18 14.61 7.14 -22.08
CA VAL A 18 13.65 6.04 -22.26
C VAL A 18 14.25 4.70 -21.79
N LYS A 19 15.54 4.46 -22.10
CA LYS A 19 16.24 3.25 -21.65
C LYS A 19 16.45 3.20 -20.13
N LYS A 20 16.68 4.35 -19.49
CA LYS A 20 16.78 4.47 -18.03
C LYS A 20 15.44 4.22 -17.35
N ALA A 21 14.33 4.77 -17.87
CA ALA A 21 12.99 4.53 -17.33
C ALA A 21 12.63 3.05 -17.40
N GLY A 22 12.85 2.37 -18.51
CA GLY A 22 12.56 0.95 -18.68
C GLY A 22 13.32 0.02 -17.71
N ILE A 23 14.59 0.34 -17.41
CA ILE A 23 15.38 -0.43 -16.43
C ILE A 23 14.83 -0.22 -15.01
N ARG A 24 14.49 1.01 -14.65
CA ARG A 24 13.91 1.32 -13.34
C ARG A 24 12.60 0.58 -13.11
N GLU A 25 11.72 0.57 -14.09
CA GLU A 25 10.44 -0.15 -14.06
C GLU A 25 10.65 -1.67 -13.96
N ALA A 26 11.61 -2.22 -14.71
CA ALA A 26 11.96 -3.64 -14.64
C ALA A 26 12.46 -4.03 -13.24
N ILE A 27 13.27 -3.18 -12.59
CA ILE A 27 13.73 -3.40 -11.21
C ILE A 27 12.55 -3.42 -10.25
N LEU A 28 11.63 -2.44 -10.32
CA LEU A 28 10.46 -2.38 -9.46
C LEU A 28 9.53 -3.59 -9.65
N ALA A 29 9.29 -4.00 -10.89
CA ALA A 29 8.46 -5.16 -11.21
C ALA A 29 9.09 -6.47 -10.69
N SER A 30 10.39 -6.66 -10.88
CA SER A 30 11.12 -7.83 -10.37
C SER A 30 11.15 -7.86 -8.85
N ALA A 31 11.33 -6.72 -8.21
CA ALA A 31 11.30 -6.61 -6.76
C ALA A 31 9.91 -6.93 -6.20
N PHE A 32 8.84 -6.41 -6.80
CA PHE A 32 7.46 -6.74 -6.42
C PHE A 32 7.21 -8.25 -6.50
N ALA A 33 7.56 -8.89 -7.61
CA ALA A 33 7.40 -10.33 -7.79
C ALA A 33 8.21 -11.14 -6.74
N ALA A 34 9.44 -10.72 -6.44
CA ALA A 34 10.27 -11.39 -5.45
C ALA A 34 9.74 -11.20 -4.02
N PHE A 35 9.32 -10.00 -3.64
CA PHE A 35 8.74 -9.73 -2.32
C PHE A 35 7.41 -10.47 -2.13
N SER A 36 6.53 -10.49 -3.12
CA SER A 36 5.27 -11.22 -3.07
C SER A 36 5.49 -12.73 -2.95
N ARG A 37 6.50 -13.29 -3.62
CA ARG A 37 6.78 -14.73 -3.63
C ARG A 37 7.40 -15.24 -2.32
N LYS A 38 8.31 -14.50 -1.70
CA LYS A 38 9.11 -15.01 -0.56
C LYS A 38 9.37 -13.98 0.57
N GLY A 39 8.76 -12.80 0.49
CA GLY A 39 8.91 -11.74 1.49
C GLY A 39 10.16 -10.90 1.31
N TYR A 40 10.21 -9.83 2.09
CA TYR A 40 11.30 -8.84 2.02
C TYR A 40 12.65 -9.42 2.49
N SER A 41 12.69 -10.06 3.67
CA SER A 41 13.94 -10.53 4.28
C SER A 41 14.66 -11.57 3.42
N ALA A 42 13.92 -12.49 2.80
CA ALA A 42 14.48 -13.53 1.95
C ALA A 42 14.90 -13.06 0.54
N THR A 43 14.51 -11.83 0.14
CA THR A 43 14.85 -11.26 -1.18
C THR A 43 16.15 -10.48 -1.11
N THR A 44 17.04 -10.68 -2.10
CA THR A 44 18.34 -10.01 -2.20
C THR A 44 18.40 -9.03 -3.37
N MET A 45 19.23 -7.98 -3.26
CA MET A 45 19.51 -7.04 -4.36
C MET A 45 20.07 -7.76 -5.60
N THR A 46 20.88 -8.79 -5.39
CA THR A 46 21.45 -9.61 -6.48
C THR A 46 20.36 -10.35 -7.27
N GLU A 47 19.38 -10.89 -6.58
CA GLU A 47 18.25 -11.57 -7.23
C GLU A 47 17.37 -10.59 -8.01
N ILE A 48 17.03 -9.44 -7.40
CA ILE A 48 16.25 -8.39 -8.08
C ILE A 48 16.98 -7.95 -9.36
N ALA A 49 18.29 -7.67 -9.29
CA ALA A 49 19.06 -7.26 -10.44
C ALA A 49 19.07 -8.32 -11.55
N ARG A 50 19.27 -9.58 -11.20
CA ARG A 50 19.25 -10.69 -12.14
C ARG A 50 17.88 -10.82 -12.83
N GLU A 51 16.79 -10.78 -12.07
CA GLU A 51 15.43 -10.91 -12.62
C GLU A 51 15.03 -9.69 -13.45
N ALA A 52 15.55 -8.50 -13.13
CA ALA A 52 15.38 -7.27 -13.93
C ALA A 52 16.27 -7.21 -15.18
N GLY A 53 17.12 -8.22 -15.44
CA GLY A 53 18.03 -8.20 -16.57
C GLY A 53 19.13 -7.13 -16.47
N THR A 54 19.56 -6.80 -15.25
CA THR A 54 20.59 -5.78 -15.00
C THR A 54 21.69 -6.28 -14.05
N THR A 55 22.71 -5.48 -13.81
CA THR A 55 23.74 -5.78 -12.80
C THR A 55 23.39 -5.17 -11.45
N VAL A 56 23.94 -5.72 -10.37
CA VAL A 56 23.77 -5.17 -9.01
C VAL A 56 24.35 -3.74 -8.93
N ALA A 57 25.49 -3.49 -9.58
CA ALA A 57 26.09 -2.16 -9.63
C ALA A 57 25.15 -1.14 -10.31
N ASN A 58 24.53 -1.53 -11.41
CA ASN A 58 23.58 -0.68 -12.10
C ASN A 58 22.29 -0.48 -11.31
N LEU A 59 21.83 -1.49 -10.54
CA LEU A 59 20.67 -1.37 -9.66
C LEU A 59 20.90 -0.29 -8.59
N TYR A 60 22.10 -0.24 -7.98
CA TYR A 60 22.48 0.80 -7.01
C TYR A 60 22.56 2.22 -7.60
N VAL A 61 22.64 2.37 -8.93
CA VAL A 61 22.51 3.69 -9.60
C VAL A 61 21.08 4.24 -9.51
N TYR A 62 20.09 3.35 -9.38
CA TYR A 62 18.66 3.74 -9.31
C TYR A 62 18.11 3.77 -7.88
N PHE A 63 18.59 2.89 -7.01
CA PHE A 63 18.05 2.71 -5.67
C PHE A 63 19.16 2.46 -4.65
N ASP A 64 19.25 3.30 -3.64
CA ASP A 64 20.30 3.24 -2.61
C ASP A 64 20.17 2.00 -1.72
N SER A 65 18.95 1.42 -1.59
CA SER A 65 18.72 0.25 -0.76
C SER A 65 17.48 -0.53 -1.18
N LYS A 66 17.42 -1.80 -0.71
CA LYS A 66 16.23 -2.65 -0.87
C LYS A 66 14.97 -2.02 -0.23
N LEU A 67 15.13 -1.28 0.86
CA LEU A 67 14.05 -0.59 1.55
C LEU A 67 13.45 0.53 0.71
N ILE A 68 14.27 1.30 0.00
CA ILE A 68 13.80 2.34 -0.93
C ILE A 68 13.00 1.71 -2.07
N ILE A 69 13.46 0.59 -2.63
CA ILE A 69 12.69 -0.15 -3.64
C ILE A 69 11.33 -0.57 -3.09
N LEU A 70 11.28 -1.12 -1.87
CA LEU A 70 10.04 -1.51 -1.24
C LEU A 70 9.08 -0.32 -1.09
N TYR A 71 9.54 0.82 -0.59
CA TYR A 71 8.69 2.00 -0.42
C TYR A 71 8.09 2.50 -1.74
N GLU A 72 8.88 2.50 -2.80
CA GLU A 72 8.40 2.93 -4.11
C GLU A 72 7.36 2.00 -4.74
N ILE A 73 7.36 0.73 -4.35
CA ILE A 73 6.37 -0.25 -4.80
C ILE A 73 5.14 -0.21 -3.87
N TYR A 74 5.38 -0.12 -2.56
CA TYR A 74 4.35 -0.32 -1.54
C TYR A 74 3.28 0.77 -1.58
N GLN A 75 3.68 2.03 -1.67
CA GLN A 75 2.75 3.14 -1.68
C GLN A 75 1.76 3.10 -2.85
N PRO A 76 2.17 2.94 -4.13
CA PRO A 76 1.24 2.82 -5.24
C PRO A 76 0.38 1.54 -5.15
N TRP A 77 0.94 0.44 -4.65
CA TRP A 77 0.22 -0.80 -4.44
C TRP A 77 -0.91 -0.60 -3.41
N LEU A 78 -0.60 -0.09 -2.22
CA LEU A 78 -1.58 0.16 -1.18
C LEU A 78 -2.67 1.14 -1.63
N THR A 79 -2.28 2.20 -2.33
CA THR A 79 -3.23 3.16 -2.91
C THR A 79 -4.23 2.47 -3.85
N ARG A 80 -3.78 1.55 -4.71
CA ARG A 80 -4.69 0.77 -5.58
C ARG A 80 -5.65 -0.10 -4.78
N GLN A 81 -5.17 -0.78 -3.72
CA GLN A 81 -6.03 -1.61 -2.85
C GLN A 81 -7.12 -0.76 -2.18
N LEU A 82 -6.74 0.39 -1.62
CA LEU A 82 -7.68 1.30 -0.97
C LEU A 82 -8.71 1.88 -1.95
N HIS A 83 -8.32 2.22 -3.17
CA HIS A 83 -9.26 2.68 -4.20
C HIS A 83 -10.22 1.58 -4.66
N ALA A 84 -9.75 0.34 -4.80
CA ALA A 84 -10.62 -0.79 -5.09
C ALA A 84 -11.65 -1.00 -3.96
N LEU A 85 -11.19 -0.98 -2.71
CA LEU A 85 -12.06 -1.07 -1.54
C LEU A 85 -13.10 0.06 -1.51
N ARG A 86 -12.70 1.30 -1.77
CA ARG A 86 -13.64 2.44 -1.86
C ARG A 86 -14.73 2.19 -2.90
N THR A 87 -14.36 1.70 -4.07
CA THR A 87 -15.31 1.40 -5.15
C THR A 87 -16.37 0.41 -4.67
N GLU A 88 -15.98 -0.67 -4.01
CA GLU A 88 -16.90 -1.67 -3.47
C GLU A 88 -17.79 -1.10 -2.36
N VAL A 89 -17.21 -0.33 -1.42
CA VAL A 89 -17.95 0.31 -0.33
C VAL A 89 -19.01 1.27 -0.87
N MET A 90 -18.69 2.04 -1.90
CA MET A 90 -19.64 3.01 -2.47
C MET A 90 -20.80 2.36 -3.24
N LEU A 91 -20.70 1.10 -3.64
CA LEU A 91 -21.81 0.34 -4.20
C LEU A 91 -22.85 -0.11 -3.14
N LEU A 92 -22.47 -0.10 -1.87
CA LEU A 92 -23.37 -0.46 -0.77
C LEU A 92 -24.23 0.75 -0.37
N SER A 93 -25.50 0.53 -0.07
CA SER A 93 -26.43 1.58 0.37
C SER A 93 -26.51 1.73 1.90
N ASN A 94 -26.35 0.62 2.63
CA ASN A 94 -26.52 0.59 4.07
C ASN A 94 -25.22 0.98 4.80
N PRO A 95 -25.25 1.98 5.72
CA PRO A 95 -24.03 2.41 6.46
C PRO A 95 -23.37 1.27 7.23
N ARG A 96 -24.12 0.38 7.86
CA ARG A 96 -23.57 -0.77 8.58
C ARG A 96 -22.77 -1.69 7.65
N SER A 97 -23.31 -1.98 6.47
CA SER A 97 -22.64 -2.80 5.47
C SER A 97 -21.38 -2.10 4.93
N LYS A 98 -21.41 -0.77 4.75
CA LYS A 98 -20.24 0.03 4.37
C LYS A 98 -19.12 -0.08 5.40
N ILE A 99 -19.42 0.15 6.68
CA ILE A 99 -18.43 0.09 7.76
C ILE A 99 -17.86 -1.32 7.87
N ARG A 100 -18.71 -2.36 7.87
CA ARG A 100 -18.23 -3.75 7.86
C ARG A 100 -17.28 -4.02 6.70
N ARG A 101 -17.63 -3.57 5.48
CA ARG A 101 -16.78 -3.76 4.29
C ARG A 101 -15.45 -3.01 4.41
N ILE A 102 -15.43 -1.80 4.96
CA ILE A 102 -14.20 -1.05 5.24
C ILE A 102 -13.29 -1.86 6.17
N ILE A 103 -13.82 -2.30 7.30
CA ILE A 103 -13.03 -3.03 8.31
C ILE A 103 -12.53 -4.37 7.76
N SER A 104 -13.39 -5.18 7.14
CA SER A 104 -12.98 -6.47 6.56
C SER A 104 -11.97 -6.28 5.42
N GLY A 105 -12.14 -5.25 4.59
CA GLY A 105 -11.20 -4.93 3.52
C GLY A 105 -9.81 -4.56 4.02
N ILE A 106 -9.74 -3.73 5.06
CA ILE A 106 -8.45 -3.31 5.63
C ILE A 106 -7.80 -4.45 6.42
N TRP A 107 -8.55 -5.23 7.21
CA TRP A 107 -7.97 -6.20 8.14
C TRP A 107 -7.86 -7.63 7.60
N ALA A 108 -8.53 -7.95 6.48
CA ALA A 108 -8.46 -9.27 5.86
C ALA A 108 -7.97 -9.21 4.41
N ASP A 109 -8.66 -8.46 3.53
CA ASP A 109 -8.40 -8.56 2.10
C ASP A 109 -7.06 -7.94 1.70
N ILE A 110 -6.75 -6.74 2.21
CA ILE A 110 -5.47 -6.08 1.92
C ILE A 110 -4.27 -6.88 2.44
N PRO A 111 -4.27 -7.40 3.71
CA PRO A 111 -3.19 -8.28 4.18
C PRO A 111 -3.01 -9.56 3.35
N ALA A 112 -4.10 -10.12 2.82
CA ALA A 112 -4.07 -11.33 2.01
C ALA A 112 -3.73 -11.09 0.53
N ALA A 113 -3.79 -9.84 0.06
CA ALA A 113 -3.56 -9.51 -1.34
C ALA A 113 -2.11 -9.78 -1.77
N ASP A 114 -1.93 -10.14 -3.04
CA ASP A 114 -0.62 -10.34 -3.67
C ASP A 114 0.33 -11.25 -2.84
N HIS A 115 -0.17 -12.41 -2.42
CA HIS A 115 0.58 -13.37 -1.61
C HIS A 115 1.12 -12.78 -0.30
N ALA A 116 0.31 -11.92 0.33
CA ALA A 116 0.67 -11.23 1.57
C ALA A 116 1.83 -10.21 1.39
N PHE A 117 1.89 -9.53 0.25
CA PHE A 117 2.87 -8.46 -0.01
C PHE A 117 2.85 -7.37 1.08
N ALA A 118 1.67 -7.08 1.67
CA ALA A 118 1.52 -6.16 2.79
C ALA A 118 2.52 -6.47 3.95
N ASN A 119 2.79 -7.75 4.20
CA ASN A 119 3.70 -8.20 5.24
C ASN A 119 5.16 -7.80 4.98
N SER A 120 5.52 -7.51 3.73
CA SER A 120 6.88 -7.11 3.37
C SER A 120 7.29 -5.79 4.02
N LEU A 121 6.36 -4.87 4.26
CA LEU A 121 6.66 -3.62 4.96
C LEU A 121 6.95 -3.87 6.45
N ILE A 122 6.14 -4.67 7.13
CA ILE A 122 6.34 -5.03 8.55
C ILE A 122 7.68 -5.76 8.72
N ASP A 123 7.97 -6.74 7.85
CA ASP A 123 9.23 -7.47 7.84
C ASP A 123 10.44 -6.55 7.61
N ALA A 124 10.32 -5.61 6.68
CA ALA A 124 11.35 -4.62 6.40
C ALA A 124 11.60 -3.70 7.60
N LEU A 125 10.54 -3.15 8.21
CA LEU A 125 10.65 -2.25 9.36
C LEU A 125 11.16 -2.94 10.61
N ALA A 126 10.85 -4.22 10.80
CA ALA A 126 11.36 -5.01 11.92
C ALA A 126 12.86 -5.31 11.80
N THR A 127 13.37 -5.43 10.57
CA THR A 127 14.76 -5.87 10.30
C THR A 127 15.68 -4.75 9.84
N ALA A 128 15.15 -3.63 9.34
CA ALA A 128 15.96 -2.51 8.87
C ALA A 128 16.70 -1.80 10.02
N PRO A 129 17.95 -1.36 9.81
CA PRO A 129 18.65 -0.48 10.74
C PRO A 129 17.85 0.79 11.06
N ALA A 130 17.95 1.27 12.31
CA ALA A 130 17.12 2.39 12.78
C ALA A 130 17.32 3.70 12.01
N ASP A 131 18.52 3.94 11.50
CA ASP A 131 18.88 5.09 10.66
C ASP A 131 18.26 5.06 9.26
N LEU A 132 17.97 3.86 8.74
CA LEU A 132 17.31 3.67 7.45
C LEU A 132 15.78 3.70 7.53
N ARG A 133 15.21 3.59 8.74
CA ARG A 133 13.75 3.60 8.97
C ARG A 133 13.12 4.98 8.87
N LYS A 134 13.87 6.00 8.48
CA LYS A 134 13.36 7.38 8.38
C LYS A 134 12.12 7.41 7.49
N PRO A 135 11.02 7.96 7.99
CA PRO A 135 9.73 7.83 7.36
C PRO A 135 9.69 8.63 6.06
N VAL A 136 9.60 7.94 4.97
CA VAL A 136 8.66 8.40 3.97
C VAL A 136 7.33 8.41 4.71
N ASN A 137 6.61 9.51 4.74
CA ASN A 137 5.33 9.63 5.44
C ASN A 137 4.28 8.75 4.73
N LEU A 138 4.37 7.42 4.94
CA LEU A 138 3.51 6.44 4.27
C LEU A 138 2.11 6.43 4.88
N LEU A 139 1.99 6.73 6.17
CA LEU A 139 0.75 6.58 6.92
C LEU A 139 -0.21 7.75 6.71
N GLN A 140 0.27 8.98 6.69
CA GLN A 140 -0.61 10.15 6.61
C GLN A 140 -1.56 10.14 5.39
N PRO A 141 -1.13 9.83 4.15
CA PRO A 141 -2.05 9.72 3.02
C PRO A 141 -3.07 8.59 3.17
N VAL A 142 -2.66 7.48 3.79
CA VAL A 142 -3.53 6.32 4.07
C VAL A 142 -4.58 6.68 5.10
N GLU A 143 -4.18 7.29 6.21
CA GLU A 143 -5.07 7.74 7.29
C GLU A 143 -6.08 8.76 6.76
N ALA A 144 -5.63 9.75 5.98
CA ALA A 144 -6.52 10.73 5.35
C ALA A 144 -7.54 10.06 4.41
N PHE A 145 -7.11 9.06 3.62
CA PHE A 145 -7.99 8.32 2.73
C PHE A 145 -9.05 7.52 3.51
N VAL A 146 -8.62 6.78 4.55
CA VAL A 146 -9.52 5.98 5.39
C VAL A 146 -10.49 6.89 6.16
N THR A 147 -10.00 8.01 6.70
CA THR A 147 -10.83 9.04 7.36
C THR A 147 -11.95 9.51 6.44
N GLN A 148 -11.62 9.88 5.20
CA GLN A 148 -12.62 10.33 4.23
C GLN A 148 -13.60 9.21 3.87
N LEU A 149 -13.12 7.97 3.70
CA LEU A 149 -13.97 6.83 3.40
C LEU A 149 -14.95 6.52 4.54
N LEU A 150 -14.53 6.66 5.80
CA LEU A 150 -15.40 6.53 6.97
C LEU A 150 -16.46 7.65 7.00
N LEU A 151 -16.05 8.91 6.79
CA LEU A 151 -16.98 10.06 6.75
C LEU A 151 -18.02 9.93 5.62
N ASP A 152 -17.62 9.43 4.45
CA ASP A 152 -18.53 9.16 3.32
C ASP A 152 -19.50 8.00 3.59
N SER A 153 -19.22 7.20 4.62
CA SER A 153 -19.96 5.95 4.94
C SER A 153 -20.83 6.07 6.18
N LEU A 154 -20.48 6.95 7.10
CA LEU A 154 -21.21 7.17 8.34
C LEU A 154 -22.38 8.15 8.15
N PRO A 155 -23.48 7.99 8.91
CA PRO A 155 -24.50 9.05 9.04
C PRO A 155 -23.89 10.34 9.59
N ARG A 156 -24.41 11.50 9.17
CA ARG A 156 -23.87 12.82 9.55
C ARG A 156 -23.80 13.04 11.05
N GLU A 157 -24.78 12.54 11.80
CA GLU A 157 -24.86 12.58 13.26
C GLU A 157 -23.76 11.76 13.95
N ARG A 158 -23.16 10.82 13.24
CA ARG A 158 -22.04 9.98 13.72
C ARG A 158 -20.66 10.44 13.27
N ALA A 159 -20.57 11.49 12.47
CA ALA A 159 -19.29 11.98 11.92
C ALA A 159 -18.29 12.37 13.01
N SER A 160 -18.74 12.83 14.19
CA SER A 160 -17.87 13.18 15.32
C SER A 160 -17.09 12.01 15.90
N VAL A 161 -17.52 10.76 15.67
CA VAL A 161 -16.82 9.56 16.15
C VAL A 161 -15.45 9.40 15.48
N VAL A 162 -15.27 9.97 14.30
CA VAL A 162 -14.01 9.85 13.53
C VAL A 162 -12.85 10.59 14.19
N HIS A 163 -13.13 11.72 14.93
CA HIS A 163 -12.12 12.50 15.64
C HIS A 163 -10.86 12.83 14.82
N GLY A 164 -11.03 13.43 13.65
CA GLY A 164 -9.93 13.71 12.74
C GLY A 164 -9.37 12.42 12.15
N ASP A 165 -8.09 12.16 12.32
CA ASP A 165 -7.38 10.96 11.83
C ASP A 165 -7.21 9.85 12.89
N LEU A 166 -7.65 10.08 14.13
CA LEU A 166 -7.42 9.14 15.24
C LEU A 166 -8.08 7.77 15.03
N LEU A 167 -9.31 7.74 14.51
CA LEU A 167 -9.99 6.47 14.25
C LEU A 167 -9.31 5.70 13.11
N SER A 168 -8.93 6.38 12.03
CA SER A 168 -8.21 5.75 10.92
C SER A 168 -6.83 5.28 11.34
N HIS A 169 -6.15 6.01 12.22
CA HIS A 169 -4.90 5.58 12.84
C HIS A 169 -5.08 4.28 13.65
N LEU A 170 -6.10 4.20 14.51
CA LEU A 170 -6.42 2.99 15.27
C LEU A 170 -6.74 1.80 14.36
N ILE A 171 -7.53 2.03 13.31
CA ILE A 171 -7.84 0.99 12.31
C ILE A 171 -6.57 0.50 11.63
N TRP A 172 -5.63 1.40 11.34
CA TRP A 172 -4.36 1.03 10.72
C TRP A 172 -3.43 0.29 11.68
N MET A 173 -3.35 0.70 12.96
CA MET A 173 -2.60 -0.05 13.97
C MET A 173 -3.14 -1.48 14.15
N ALA A 174 -4.46 -1.67 14.05
CA ALA A 174 -5.06 -2.99 14.10
C ALA A 174 -4.70 -3.84 12.87
N PHE A 175 -4.54 -3.25 11.69
CA PHE A 175 -4.02 -3.92 10.49
C PHE A 175 -2.69 -4.62 10.76
N ASP A 176 -1.72 -3.91 11.35
CA ASP A 176 -0.42 -4.51 11.71
C ASP A 176 -0.59 -5.66 12.72
N GLY A 177 -1.50 -5.50 13.69
CA GLY A 177 -1.85 -6.54 14.65
C GLY A 177 -2.45 -7.78 14.00
N PHE A 178 -3.35 -7.62 13.03
CA PHE A 178 -3.94 -8.75 12.30
C PHE A 178 -2.92 -9.53 11.48
N VAL A 179 -2.00 -8.84 10.83
CA VAL A 179 -0.90 -9.48 10.08
C VAL A 179 -0.04 -10.35 11.00
N ILE A 180 0.25 -9.89 12.22
CA ILE A 180 1.02 -10.65 13.21
C ILE A 180 0.20 -11.82 13.74
N ASN A 181 -1.05 -11.60 14.12
CA ASN A 181 -1.94 -12.61 14.70
C ASN A 181 -2.18 -13.77 13.75
N HIS A 182 -2.41 -13.49 12.47
CA HIS A 182 -2.54 -14.53 11.46
C HIS A 182 -1.27 -15.43 11.38
N ARG A 183 -0.08 -14.87 11.54
CA ARG A 183 1.18 -15.64 11.53
C ARG A 183 1.34 -16.57 12.74
N ILE A 184 0.74 -16.24 13.86
CA ILE A 184 0.78 -17.08 15.08
C ILE A 184 -0.43 -18.01 15.20
N GLY A 185 -1.30 -18.07 14.19
CA GLY A 185 -2.46 -18.97 14.14
C GLY A 185 -3.66 -18.47 14.95
N ASP A 186 -3.76 -17.17 15.24
CA ASP A 186 -4.97 -16.57 15.84
C ASP A 186 -5.93 -16.18 14.69
N ASP A 187 -6.72 -17.16 14.26
CA ASP A 187 -7.69 -17.03 13.17
C ASP A 187 -9.06 -16.56 13.72
N ARG A 188 -9.10 -15.36 14.27
CA ARG A 188 -10.39 -14.77 14.71
C ARG A 188 -11.28 -14.44 13.52
N ASP A 189 -12.59 -14.59 13.74
CA ASP A 189 -13.60 -14.30 12.74
C ASP A 189 -13.69 -12.79 12.47
N ILE A 190 -13.11 -12.36 11.35
CA ILE A 190 -13.15 -10.97 10.90
C ILE A 190 -14.56 -10.47 10.65
N ASP A 191 -15.49 -11.34 10.25
CA ASP A 191 -16.88 -10.95 10.04
C ASP A 191 -17.55 -10.55 11.35
N GLN A 192 -17.29 -11.29 12.43
CA GLN A 192 -17.78 -10.93 13.76
C GLN A 192 -17.15 -9.64 14.27
N ILE A 193 -15.82 -9.47 14.10
CA ILE A 193 -15.13 -8.27 14.53
C ILE A 193 -15.61 -7.05 13.74
N SER A 194 -15.76 -7.18 12.42
CA SER A 194 -16.25 -6.09 11.58
C SER A 194 -17.69 -5.69 11.89
N ALA A 195 -18.54 -6.66 12.26
CA ALA A 195 -19.89 -6.40 12.72
C ALA A 195 -19.90 -5.63 14.04
N MET A 196 -19.12 -6.09 15.03
CA MET A 196 -18.95 -5.38 16.32
C MET A 196 -18.44 -3.96 16.13
N MET A 197 -17.45 -3.74 15.27
CA MET A 197 -16.93 -2.40 14.97
C MET A 197 -17.99 -1.51 14.32
N ALA A 198 -18.81 -2.06 13.43
CA ALA A 198 -19.91 -1.32 12.83
C ALA A 198 -20.94 -0.89 13.89
N ASP A 199 -21.28 -1.75 14.84
CA ASP A 199 -22.20 -1.43 15.94
C ASP A 199 -21.64 -0.33 16.85
N LEU A 200 -20.38 -0.42 17.21
CA LEU A 200 -19.72 0.61 18.02
C LEU A 200 -19.70 1.99 17.31
N LEU A 201 -19.42 2.02 16.01
CA LEU A 201 -19.33 3.27 15.26
C LEU A 201 -20.69 3.89 14.94
N LEU A 202 -21.70 3.07 14.72
CA LEU A 202 -23.07 3.52 14.44
C LEU A 202 -23.88 3.83 15.71
N GLY A 203 -23.48 3.29 16.84
CA GLY A 203 -24.27 3.26 18.08
C GLY A 203 -25.28 2.10 18.05
N GLU A 204 -25.80 1.75 19.20
CA GLU A 204 -26.89 0.78 19.31
C GLU A 204 -28.07 1.30 18.47
N GLN A 205 -28.56 0.50 17.54
CA GLN A 205 -29.87 0.74 16.96
C GLN A 205 -30.87 0.52 18.08
N GLU A 206 -31.59 1.55 18.51
CA GLU A 206 -32.80 1.34 19.28
C GLU A 206 -33.64 0.32 18.49
N PRO A 207 -34.14 -0.75 19.14
CA PRO A 207 -35.04 -1.69 18.47
C PRO A 207 -36.22 -0.87 17.94
N GLU A 208 -36.47 -0.95 16.62
CA GLU A 208 -37.66 -0.34 16.03
C GLU A 208 -38.87 -0.79 16.86
N ALA A 209 -39.48 0.18 17.55
CA ALA A 209 -40.70 -0.05 18.26
C ALA A 209 -41.79 -0.40 17.22
N HIS A 210 -42.20 -1.67 17.22
CA HIS A 210 -43.34 -2.17 16.46
C HIS A 210 -44.65 -1.75 17.13
#